data_43c36594b2e03814d4b15dafa45e9d57
#
_entry.id   43c36594b2e03814d4b15dafa45e9d57
#
_cell.length_a   1.000
_cell.length_b   1.000
_cell.length_c   1.000
_cell.angle_alpha   90.00
_cell.angle_beta   90.00
_cell.angle_gamma   90.00
#
_symmetry.space_group_name_H-M   'P 1'
#
loop_
_entity.id
_entity.type
_entity.pdbx_description
1 polymer ?
#
loop_
_entity_poly.entity_id
_entity_poly.type
_entity_poly.pdbx_seq_one_letter_code
_entity_poly.pdbx_strand_id
1 'polypeptide(L)'
;MTAERVHEPPPVLALAEAVERLAADGQSVALEGFTHLIPFAAAHELIRQGRRDLTLIRMTPDVVYDQMIGCGLAAELVFSYGGNPGVGSLHRFRDAVENGWPRPLRTVEHSHAGLANAYVAGASSLPFGVLRGYRGTGLAEVNDDVATVTCPFTGEELSAVRALRPDLAVIHAQQADQHGNVMLWGLVGVQKEAVLAADRALVTVEEVVDELEPRPGSIVLPAWTVSAIAVVPGGAHPSYAAGYSTRDNDFYVAWDEISRDRERFRAWIESEVLDA
;
A
#
# COMPACT_ATOMS: atom_id res chain seq x y z
N MET A 1 32.61 -0.21 25.65
CA MET A 1 32.26 -1.16 24.58
C MET A 1 30.77 -1.43 24.72
N THR A 2 29.96 -0.73 23.96
CA THR A 2 28.52 -1.01 23.85
C THR A 2 28.40 -2.28 22.99
N ALA A 3 27.75 -3.31 23.53
CA ALA A 3 27.44 -4.51 22.76
C ALA A 3 26.67 -4.06 21.51
N GLU A 4 27.20 -4.33 20.33
CA GLU A 4 26.43 -4.27 19.08
C GLU A 4 25.19 -5.14 19.29
N ARG A 5 24.01 -4.52 19.26
CA ARG A 5 22.79 -5.28 19.12
C ARG A 5 22.81 -5.86 17.71
N VAL A 6 23.20 -7.11 17.58
CA VAL A 6 23.02 -7.87 16.36
C VAL A 6 21.49 -7.95 16.18
N HIS A 7 20.96 -7.20 15.23
CA HIS A 7 19.56 -7.29 14.88
C HIS A 7 19.38 -8.65 14.18
N GLU A 8 18.58 -9.54 14.75
CA GLU A 8 18.24 -10.78 14.07
C GLU A 8 17.53 -10.44 12.74
N PRO A 9 17.89 -11.11 11.65
CA PRO A 9 17.22 -10.88 10.37
C PRO A 9 15.72 -11.19 10.49
N PRO A 10 14.86 -10.45 9.75
CA PRO A 10 13.44 -10.74 9.74
C PRO A 10 13.21 -12.17 9.25
N PRO A 11 12.23 -12.89 9.83
CA PRO A 11 11.95 -14.27 9.41
C PRO A 11 11.44 -14.30 7.96
N VAL A 12 11.86 -15.31 7.22
CA VAL A 12 11.28 -15.68 5.93
C VAL A 12 10.17 -16.68 6.20
N LEU A 13 8.92 -16.32 5.89
CA LEU A 13 7.71 -17.07 6.23
C LEU A 13 6.92 -17.42 4.96
N ALA A 14 6.06 -18.43 5.05
CA ALA A 14 4.99 -18.60 4.08
C ALA A 14 4.06 -17.36 4.14
N LEU A 15 3.52 -16.93 2.98
CA LEU A 15 2.70 -15.71 2.90
C LEU A 15 1.50 -15.75 3.87
N ALA A 16 0.80 -16.89 3.93
CA ALA A 16 -0.34 -17.08 4.83
C ALA A 16 0.05 -16.87 6.30
N GLU A 17 1.18 -17.44 6.71
CA GLU A 17 1.70 -17.29 8.07
C GLU A 17 2.12 -15.85 8.36
N ALA A 18 2.77 -15.17 7.40
CA ALA A 18 3.19 -13.79 7.55
C ALA A 18 1.98 -12.85 7.73
N VAL A 19 0.94 -13.04 6.93
CA VAL A 19 -0.31 -12.27 7.03
C VAL A 19 -1.04 -12.59 8.34
N GLU A 20 -1.11 -13.86 8.74
CA GLU A 20 -1.74 -14.26 10.01
C GLU A 20 -1.06 -13.58 11.23
N ARG A 21 0.28 -13.52 11.23
CA ARG A 21 1.05 -12.94 12.33
C ARG A 21 1.02 -11.41 12.37
N LEU A 22 0.96 -10.75 11.22
CA LEU A 22 1.18 -9.31 11.13
C LEU A 22 -0.11 -8.52 10.92
N ALA A 23 -1.11 -9.06 10.26
CA ALA A 23 -2.37 -8.38 10.00
C ALA A 23 -3.45 -8.79 11.01
N ALA A 24 -4.19 -7.81 11.54
CA ALA A 24 -5.33 -8.02 12.41
C ALA A 24 -6.50 -7.14 11.98
N ASP A 25 -7.71 -7.52 12.40
CA ASP A 25 -8.91 -6.72 12.17
C ASP A 25 -8.78 -5.33 12.81
N GLY A 26 -9.34 -4.32 12.18
CA GLY A 26 -9.34 -2.94 12.68
C GLY A 26 -8.05 -2.16 12.47
N GLN A 27 -7.02 -2.76 11.87
CA GLN A 27 -5.74 -2.10 11.63
C GLN A 27 -5.77 -1.17 10.42
N SER A 28 -4.85 -0.19 10.44
CA SER A 28 -4.48 0.58 9.28
C SER A 28 -3.40 -0.15 8.47
N VAL A 29 -3.71 -0.45 7.19
CA VAL A 29 -2.84 -1.23 6.31
C VAL A 29 -2.53 -0.44 5.04
N ALA A 30 -1.26 -0.14 4.85
CA ALA A 30 -0.76 0.51 3.65
C ALA A 30 -0.19 -0.53 2.67
N LEU A 31 -0.90 -0.80 1.57
CA LEU A 31 -0.39 -1.64 0.50
C LEU A 31 0.12 -0.74 -0.64
N GLU A 32 1.41 -0.53 -0.71
CA GLU A 32 2.00 0.42 -1.65
C GLU A 32 2.68 -0.25 -2.85
N GLY A 33 2.59 0.42 -3.97
CA GLY A 33 3.16 0.14 -5.27
C GLY A 33 2.63 1.17 -6.26
N PHE A 34 3.36 1.53 -7.30
CA PHE A 34 2.92 2.56 -8.24
C PHE A 34 2.89 2.01 -9.66
N THR A 35 1.76 1.44 -10.10
CA THR A 35 1.60 0.65 -11.34
C THR A 35 2.53 -0.56 -11.44
N HIS A 36 3.52 -0.64 -10.61
CA HIS A 36 4.62 -1.56 -10.52
C HIS A 36 4.77 -2.02 -9.07
N LEU A 37 5.18 -3.26 -8.83
CA LEU A 37 5.38 -3.85 -7.51
C LEU A 37 4.16 -3.71 -6.57
N ILE A 38 2.96 -3.86 -7.12
CA ILE A 38 1.74 -3.85 -6.32
C ILE A 38 1.60 -5.22 -5.65
N PRO A 39 1.45 -5.30 -4.31
CA PRO A 39 1.46 -6.57 -3.57
C PRO A 39 0.13 -7.33 -3.68
N PHE A 40 -0.27 -7.74 -4.91
CA PHE A 40 -1.54 -8.44 -5.16
C PHE A 40 -1.67 -9.73 -4.36
N ALA A 41 -0.63 -10.56 -4.35
CA ALA A 41 -0.67 -11.82 -3.62
C ALA A 41 -0.93 -11.63 -2.12
N ALA A 42 -0.31 -10.61 -1.50
CA ALA A 42 -0.54 -10.31 -0.09
C ALA A 42 -1.95 -9.75 0.17
N ALA A 43 -2.48 -8.94 -0.74
CA ALA A 43 -3.86 -8.46 -0.66
C ALA A 43 -4.88 -9.60 -0.81
N HIS A 44 -4.65 -10.54 -1.73
CA HIS A 44 -5.47 -11.74 -1.87
C HIS A 44 -5.42 -12.60 -0.61
N GLU A 45 -4.26 -12.69 0.04
CA GLU A 45 -4.16 -13.41 1.31
C GLU A 45 -4.94 -12.73 2.44
N LEU A 46 -4.97 -11.40 2.50
CA LEU A 46 -5.86 -10.66 3.41
C LEU A 46 -7.34 -11.00 3.16
N ILE A 47 -7.73 -11.15 1.88
CA ILE A 47 -9.09 -11.56 1.49
C ILE A 47 -9.36 -13.00 1.94
N ARG A 48 -8.46 -13.97 1.67
CA ARG A 48 -8.60 -15.38 2.06
C ARG A 48 -8.76 -15.54 3.57
N GLN A 49 -8.00 -14.77 4.36
CA GLN A 49 -8.09 -14.80 5.81
C GLN A 49 -9.28 -14.00 6.36
N GLY A 50 -10.07 -13.36 5.49
CA GLY A 50 -11.28 -12.64 5.85
C GLY A 50 -11.04 -11.48 6.81
N ARG A 51 -9.93 -10.75 6.67
CA ARG A 51 -9.63 -9.58 7.51
C ARG A 51 -10.70 -8.51 7.33
N ARG A 52 -11.00 -7.79 8.42
CA ARG A 52 -12.14 -6.88 8.47
C ARG A 52 -11.81 -5.55 9.14
N ASP A 53 -12.67 -4.59 8.89
CA ASP A 53 -12.64 -3.27 9.53
C ASP A 53 -11.33 -2.51 9.31
N LEU A 54 -10.63 -2.80 8.21
CA LEU A 54 -9.35 -2.20 7.90
C LEU A 54 -9.50 -0.73 7.47
N THR A 55 -8.57 0.11 7.90
CA THR A 55 -8.27 1.38 7.24
C THR A 55 -7.26 1.09 6.15
N LEU A 56 -7.71 1.01 4.91
CA LEU A 56 -6.83 0.82 3.76
C LEU A 56 -6.18 2.15 3.36
N ILE A 57 -4.88 2.13 3.11
CA ILE A 57 -4.12 3.34 2.78
C ILE A 57 -3.33 3.11 1.51
N ARG A 58 -3.47 4.00 0.53
CA ARG A 58 -2.64 4.00 -0.68
C ARG A 58 -2.71 5.34 -1.41
N MET A 59 -1.58 5.74 -1.97
CA MET A 59 -1.54 6.97 -2.75
C MET A 59 -2.44 6.89 -3.99
N THR A 60 -2.40 5.77 -4.70
CA THR A 60 -3.21 5.54 -5.91
C THR A 60 -3.87 4.16 -5.88
N PRO A 61 -4.97 3.97 -5.11
CA PRO A 61 -5.76 2.75 -5.17
C PRO A 61 -6.09 2.35 -6.60
N ASP A 62 -5.90 1.07 -6.89
CA ASP A 62 -6.21 0.45 -8.17
C ASP A 62 -7.04 -0.84 -7.99
N VAL A 63 -6.95 -1.73 -8.96
CA VAL A 63 -7.76 -2.95 -9.01
C VAL A 63 -7.71 -3.79 -7.74
N VAL A 64 -6.55 -3.92 -7.10
CA VAL A 64 -6.46 -4.72 -5.86
C VAL A 64 -7.26 -4.09 -4.71
N TYR A 65 -7.35 -2.76 -4.68
CA TYR A 65 -8.19 -2.06 -3.70
C TYR A 65 -9.68 -2.22 -4.01
N ASP A 66 -10.04 -2.21 -5.30
CA ASP A 66 -11.40 -2.52 -5.73
C ASP A 66 -11.83 -3.93 -5.28
N GLN A 67 -10.91 -4.91 -5.36
CA GLN A 67 -11.11 -6.27 -4.87
C GLN A 67 -11.34 -6.31 -3.35
N MET A 68 -10.41 -5.75 -2.57
CA MET A 68 -10.52 -5.74 -1.11
C MET A 68 -11.77 -5.00 -0.60
N ILE A 69 -12.10 -3.86 -1.20
CA ILE A 69 -13.31 -3.09 -0.86
C ILE A 69 -14.55 -3.89 -1.22
N GLY A 70 -14.61 -4.48 -2.41
CA GLY A 70 -15.72 -5.31 -2.87
C GLY A 70 -15.93 -6.57 -2.03
N CYS A 71 -14.88 -7.10 -1.41
CA CYS A 71 -14.94 -8.19 -0.42
C CYS A 71 -15.31 -7.71 1.00
N GLY A 72 -15.44 -6.40 1.23
CA GLY A 72 -15.88 -5.84 2.51
C GLY A 72 -14.79 -5.74 3.59
N LEU A 73 -13.51 -5.80 3.22
CA LEU A 73 -12.41 -5.70 4.17
C LEU A 73 -12.29 -4.29 4.76
N ALA A 74 -12.59 -3.25 3.96
CA ALA A 74 -12.36 -1.86 4.31
C ALA A 74 -13.54 -1.23 5.07
N ALA A 75 -13.24 -0.57 6.19
CA ALA A 75 -14.12 0.40 6.84
C ALA A 75 -13.80 1.82 6.37
N GLU A 76 -12.54 2.08 6.04
CA GLU A 76 -12.03 3.37 5.60
C GLU A 76 -11.01 3.23 4.50
N LEU A 77 -10.94 4.22 3.62
CA LEU A 77 -9.89 4.37 2.60
C LEU A 77 -9.25 5.75 2.69
N VAL A 78 -7.94 5.78 2.92
CA VAL A 78 -7.11 7.00 2.86
C VAL A 78 -6.35 6.99 1.54
N PHE A 79 -6.57 7.99 0.68
CA PHE A 79 -6.07 7.95 -0.70
C PHE A 79 -5.93 9.36 -1.31
N SER A 80 -5.37 9.44 -2.51
CA SER A 80 -5.31 10.69 -3.27
C SER A 80 -5.95 10.60 -4.66
N TYR A 81 -5.96 9.44 -5.27
CA TYR A 81 -6.63 9.19 -6.54
C TYR A 81 -6.94 7.69 -6.66
N GLY A 82 -8.12 7.32 -7.12
CA GLY A 82 -8.51 5.94 -7.34
C GLY A 82 -8.98 5.68 -8.78
N GLY A 83 -8.44 4.64 -9.42
CA GLY A 83 -8.82 4.28 -10.78
C GLY A 83 -8.20 2.97 -11.26
N ASN A 84 -8.85 2.35 -12.25
CA ASN A 84 -8.26 1.24 -13.00
C ASN A 84 -7.29 1.83 -14.04
N PRO A 85 -5.97 1.69 -13.85
CA PRO A 85 -4.98 2.47 -14.59
C PRO A 85 -5.07 2.31 -16.11
N GLY A 86 -5.42 3.39 -16.81
CA GLY A 86 -5.54 3.43 -18.28
C GLY A 86 -6.84 2.85 -18.83
N VAL A 87 -7.74 2.36 -17.98
CA VAL A 87 -8.99 1.71 -18.42
C VAL A 87 -10.23 2.45 -17.96
N GLY A 88 -10.35 2.78 -16.66
CA GLY A 88 -11.55 3.44 -16.17
C GLY A 88 -11.72 3.44 -14.64
N SER A 89 -12.97 3.23 -14.21
CA SER A 89 -13.37 3.33 -12.80
C SER A 89 -13.08 2.07 -12.01
N LEU A 90 -12.98 2.24 -10.69
CA LEU A 90 -13.07 1.16 -9.71
C LEU A 90 -14.53 1.00 -9.32
N HIS A 91 -15.22 -0.01 -9.86
CA HIS A 91 -16.67 -0.14 -9.72
C HIS A 91 -17.09 -0.55 -8.31
N ARG A 92 -16.30 -1.38 -7.63
CA ARG A 92 -16.60 -1.82 -6.26
C ARG A 92 -16.34 -0.72 -5.24
N PHE A 93 -15.28 0.07 -5.44
CA PHE A 93 -15.03 1.27 -4.65
C PHE A 93 -16.19 2.28 -4.79
N ARG A 94 -16.60 2.59 -6.02
CA ARG A 94 -17.74 3.47 -6.24
C ARG A 94 -19.01 2.93 -5.61
N ASP A 95 -19.29 1.64 -5.74
CA ASP A 95 -20.47 1.01 -5.17
C ASP A 95 -20.49 1.08 -3.64
N ALA A 96 -19.32 0.94 -2.99
CA ALA A 96 -19.21 1.10 -1.54
C ALA A 96 -19.49 2.54 -1.09
N VAL A 97 -19.04 3.54 -1.85
CA VAL A 97 -19.23 4.96 -1.53
C VAL A 97 -20.66 5.40 -1.86
N GLU A 98 -21.17 5.04 -3.05
CA GLU A 98 -22.45 5.56 -3.56
C GLU A 98 -23.66 4.78 -3.01
N ASN A 99 -23.52 3.47 -2.83
CA ASN A 99 -24.62 2.56 -2.47
C ASN A 99 -24.40 1.82 -1.14
N GLY A 100 -23.24 1.97 -0.51
CA GLY A 100 -22.90 1.24 0.72
C GLY A 100 -22.74 -0.26 0.53
N TRP A 101 -22.38 -0.74 -0.66
CA TRP A 101 -22.19 -2.16 -0.94
C TRP A 101 -20.72 -2.54 -1.11
N PRO A 102 -20.24 -3.65 -0.51
CA PRO A 102 -20.93 -4.57 0.41
C PRO A 102 -21.16 -3.98 1.81
N ARG A 103 -20.51 -2.88 2.10
CA ARG A 103 -20.69 -2.06 3.30
C ARG A 103 -20.33 -0.59 2.99
N PRO A 104 -20.84 0.38 3.76
CA PRO A 104 -20.45 1.77 3.63
C PRO A 104 -18.95 1.95 3.86
N LEU A 105 -18.32 2.74 3.02
CA LEU A 105 -16.89 3.05 3.09
C LEU A 105 -16.69 4.52 3.44
N ARG A 106 -15.97 4.79 4.52
CA ARG A 106 -15.48 6.14 4.81
C ARG A 106 -14.28 6.44 3.93
N THR A 107 -14.21 7.65 3.38
CA THR A 107 -13.10 8.09 2.53
C THR A 107 -12.41 9.30 3.14
N VAL A 108 -11.08 9.28 3.14
CA VAL A 108 -10.21 10.42 3.50
C VAL A 108 -9.34 10.73 2.29
N GLU A 109 -9.75 11.75 1.55
CA GLU A 109 -9.07 12.13 0.31
C GLU A 109 -7.97 13.17 0.58
N HIS A 110 -6.81 12.95 -0.01
CA HIS A 110 -5.68 13.87 0.00
C HIS A 110 -5.27 14.26 -1.43
N SER A 111 -4.46 15.31 -1.58
CA SER A 111 -3.68 15.46 -2.80
C SER A 111 -2.49 14.49 -2.80
N HIS A 112 -1.95 14.15 -3.98
CA HIS A 112 -0.73 13.32 -4.06
C HIS A 112 0.41 13.90 -3.22
N ALA A 113 0.63 15.21 -3.32
CA ALA A 113 1.66 15.89 -2.54
C ALA A 113 1.37 15.83 -1.03
N GLY A 114 0.10 15.93 -0.62
CA GLY A 114 -0.30 15.83 0.77
C GLY A 114 -0.04 14.45 1.34
N LEU A 115 -0.49 13.40 0.65
CA LEU A 115 -0.32 12.04 1.15
C LEU A 115 1.16 11.62 1.15
N ALA A 116 1.94 12.02 0.14
CA ALA A 116 3.39 11.81 0.14
C ALA A 116 4.07 12.50 1.32
N ASN A 117 3.70 13.75 1.64
CA ASN A 117 4.22 14.45 2.82
C ASN A 117 3.78 13.83 4.13
N ALA A 118 2.56 13.28 4.22
CA ALA A 118 2.09 12.55 5.39
C ALA A 118 2.94 11.30 5.67
N TYR A 119 3.27 10.52 4.63
CA TYR A 119 4.20 9.39 4.73
C TYR A 119 5.61 9.82 5.13
N VAL A 120 6.16 10.86 4.49
CA VAL A 120 7.50 11.40 4.84
C VAL A 120 7.54 11.87 6.29
N ALA A 121 6.50 12.53 6.77
CA ALA A 121 6.40 12.95 8.17
C ALA A 121 6.37 11.74 9.11
N GLY A 122 5.58 10.71 8.80
CA GLY A 122 5.54 9.47 9.57
C GLY A 122 6.90 8.78 9.63
N ALA A 123 7.53 8.58 8.47
CA ALA A 123 8.85 7.97 8.32
C ALA A 123 9.96 8.74 9.07
N SER A 124 9.82 10.05 9.19
CA SER A 124 10.76 10.92 9.89
C SER A 124 10.41 11.14 11.37
N SER A 125 9.39 10.44 11.90
CA SER A 125 8.88 10.63 13.27
C SER A 125 8.43 12.06 13.58
N LEU A 126 8.05 12.84 12.55
CA LEU A 126 7.47 14.16 12.68
C LEU A 126 5.97 14.06 12.99
N PRO A 127 5.37 15.03 13.71
CA PRO A 127 3.93 15.02 13.99
C PRO A 127 3.08 15.35 12.76
N PHE A 128 3.62 16.11 11.80
CA PHE A 128 2.94 16.52 10.56
C PHE A 128 3.96 16.92 9.48
N GLY A 129 3.53 16.85 8.23
CA GLY A 129 4.24 17.41 7.07
C GLY A 129 3.74 18.82 6.75
N VAL A 130 4.57 19.63 6.08
CA VAL A 130 4.23 21.00 5.68
C VAL A 130 4.38 21.16 4.18
N LEU A 131 3.38 21.77 3.53
CA LEU A 131 3.40 22.00 2.09
C LEU A 131 2.59 23.26 1.70
N ARG A 132 2.79 23.74 0.46
CA ARG A 132 2.01 24.84 -0.11
C ARG A 132 0.70 24.40 -0.79
N GLY A 133 0.45 23.09 -0.84
CA GLY A 133 -0.78 22.54 -1.40
C GLY A 133 -2.01 22.77 -0.52
N TYR A 134 -3.17 22.33 -0.99
CA TYR A 134 -4.50 22.47 -0.35
C TYR A 134 -5.09 23.87 -0.32
N ARG A 135 -4.31 24.95 -0.31
CA ARG A 135 -4.87 26.31 -0.27
C ARG A 135 -5.78 26.57 -1.47
N GLY A 136 -6.99 27.04 -1.19
CA GLY A 136 -8.01 27.31 -2.21
C GLY A 136 -8.62 26.05 -2.84
N THR A 137 -8.42 24.88 -2.22
CA THR A 137 -9.10 23.63 -2.62
C THR A 137 -10.15 23.22 -1.60
N GLY A 138 -11.23 22.56 -2.03
CA GLY A 138 -12.24 22.03 -1.13
C GLY A 138 -11.73 20.89 -0.22
N LEU A 139 -10.59 20.27 -0.54
CA LEU A 139 -10.03 19.20 0.29
C LEU A 139 -9.65 19.67 1.70
N ALA A 140 -9.14 20.91 1.83
CA ALA A 140 -8.81 21.49 3.14
C ALA A 140 -10.04 21.70 4.05
N GLU A 141 -11.23 21.78 3.46
CA GLU A 141 -12.47 22.04 4.18
C GLU A 141 -13.14 20.75 4.68
N VAL A 142 -12.85 19.62 4.03
CA VAL A 142 -13.51 18.32 4.30
C VAL A 142 -12.58 17.25 4.88
N ASN A 143 -11.29 17.56 5.02
CA ASN A 143 -10.29 16.63 5.52
C ASN A 143 -9.72 17.10 6.85
N ASP A 144 -10.09 16.42 7.94
CA ASP A 144 -9.65 16.72 9.32
C ASP A 144 -8.14 16.52 9.55
N ASP A 145 -7.44 15.86 8.62
CA ASP A 145 -5.99 15.67 8.69
C ASP A 145 -5.20 16.80 8.04
N VAL A 146 -5.91 17.84 7.55
CA VAL A 146 -5.31 19.04 6.97
C VAL A 146 -5.60 20.26 7.85
N ALA A 147 -4.56 20.98 8.22
CA ALA A 147 -4.65 22.19 9.03
C ALA A 147 -3.79 23.32 8.43
N THR A 148 -3.89 24.50 8.99
CA THR A 148 -3.04 25.66 8.62
C THR A 148 -1.95 25.86 9.66
N VAL A 149 -0.72 26.20 9.21
CA VAL A 149 0.41 26.55 10.06
C VAL A 149 1.14 27.78 9.50
N THR A 150 1.58 28.68 10.37
CA THR A 150 2.41 29.82 9.97
C THR A 150 3.88 29.44 10.03
N CYS A 151 4.61 29.63 8.93
CA CYS A 151 6.05 29.44 8.90
C CYS A 151 6.75 30.39 9.85
N PRO A 152 7.51 29.95 10.86
CA PRO A 152 8.15 30.81 11.84
C PRO A 152 9.30 31.64 11.25
N PHE A 153 9.79 31.29 10.07
CA PHE A 153 10.91 31.97 9.44
C PHE A 153 10.48 33.05 8.42
N THR A 154 9.35 32.83 7.74
CA THR A 154 8.90 33.70 6.64
C THR A 154 7.57 34.40 6.91
N GLY A 155 6.81 33.96 7.91
CA GLY A 155 5.45 34.42 8.17
C GLY A 155 4.41 33.90 7.16
N GLU A 156 4.83 33.04 6.20
CA GLU A 156 3.94 32.49 5.20
C GLU A 156 2.97 31.48 5.84
N GLU A 157 1.71 31.58 5.45
CA GLU A 157 0.70 30.58 5.81
C GLU A 157 0.83 29.35 4.90
N LEU A 158 0.97 28.18 5.49
CA LEU A 158 1.18 26.89 4.83
C LEU A 158 0.13 25.87 5.27
N SER A 159 -0.06 24.83 4.49
CA SER A 159 -0.86 23.69 4.92
C SER A 159 0.01 22.70 5.71
N ALA A 160 -0.54 22.19 6.81
CA ALA A 160 0.00 21.09 7.58
C ALA A 160 -0.85 19.84 7.29
N VAL A 161 -0.22 18.70 7.04
CA VAL A 161 -0.90 17.40 6.90
C VAL A 161 -0.43 16.49 8.03
N ARG A 162 -1.36 15.82 8.73
CA ARG A 162 -1.06 14.89 9.81
C ARG A 162 -0.12 13.79 9.33
N ALA A 163 0.87 13.43 10.14
CA ALA A 163 1.76 12.32 9.83
C ALA A 163 1.00 11.00 9.73
N LEU A 164 1.25 10.24 8.69
CA LEU A 164 0.66 8.92 8.46
C LEU A 164 1.57 7.86 9.09
N ARG A 165 0.99 7.00 9.93
CA ARG A 165 1.70 5.91 10.62
C ARG A 165 0.84 4.65 10.57
N PRO A 166 0.93 3.88 9.49
CA PRO A 166 0.18 2.62 9.38
C PRO A 166 0.61 1.60 10.43
N ASP A 167 -0.32 0.80 10.94
CA ASP A 167 0.01 -0.37 11.77
C ASP A 167 0.81 -1.39 10.98
N LEU A 168 0.51 -1.53 9.68
CA LEU A 168 1.18 -2.46 8.77
C LEU A 168 1.40 -1.82 7.40
N ALA A 169 2.64 -1.84 6.93
CA ALA A 169 2.97 -1.62 5.51
C ALA A 169 3.15 -2.98 4.81
N VAL A 170 2.61 -3.10 3.61
CA VAL A 170 2.78 -4.27 2.74
C VAL A 170 3.28 -3.79 1.40
N ILE A 171 4.41 -4.30 0.98
CA ILE A 171 4.99 -4.00 -0.34
C ILE A 171 5.43 -5.29 -1.04
N HIS A 172 5.55 -5.22 -2.35
CA HIS A 172 6.27 -6.22 -3.13
C HIS A 172 7.61 -5.63 -3.58
N ALA A 173 8.65 -6.45 -3.59
CA ALA A 173 9.98 -6.05 -4.02
C ALA A 173 10.61 -7.16 -4.89
N GLN A 174 11.70 -6.84 -5.58
CA GLN A 174 12.34 -7.84 -6.42
C GLN A 174 13.18 -8.81 -5.59
N GLN A 175 14.03 -8.33 -4.68
CA GLN A 175 14.99 -9.18 -3.99
C GLN A 175 15.08 -8.87 -2.49
N ALA A 176 15.33 -9.90 -1.71
CA ALA A 176 15.88 -9.77 -0.37
C ALA A 176 17.21 -10.54 -0.28
N ASP A 177 18.11 -10.17 0.63
CA ASP A 177 19.29 -10.94 0.94
C ASP A 177 19.09 -11.84 2.17
N GLN A 178 20.08 -12.71 2.44
CA GLN A 178 20.07 -13.60 3.61
C GLN A 178 20.10 -12.86 4.96
N HIS A 179 20.47 -11.57 4.94
CA HIS A 179 20.46 -10.70 6.13
C HIS A 179 19.12 -9.99 6.33
N GLY A 180 18.18 -10.13 5.37
CA GLY A 180 16.86 -9.53 5.42
C GLY A 180 16.80 -8.08 4.91
N ASN A 181 17.86 -7.58 4.26
CA ASN A 181 17.74 -6.33 3.52
C ASN A 181 16.94 -6.59 2.24
N VAL A 182 16.13 -5.62 1.84
CA VAL A 182 15.23 -5.73 0.69
C VAL A 182 15.61 -4.69 -0.35
N MET A 183 15.70 -5.11 -1.61
CA MET A 183 16.00 -4.19 -2.72
C MET A 183 14.84 -4.13 -3.70
N LEU A 184 14.47 -2.91 -4.07
CA LEU A 184 13.49 -2.61 -5.11
C LEU A 184 14.03 -1.60 -6.10
N TRP A 185 13.60 -1.71 -7.37
CA TRP A 185 14.00 -0.82 -8.46
C TRP A 185 12.90 -0.70 -9.51
N GLY A 186 13.06 0.20 -10.46
CA GLY A 186 12.09 0.50 -11.51
C GLY A 186 11.22 1.69 -11.14
N LEU A 187 9.93 1.61 -11.42
CA LEU A 187 8.99 2.67 -11.07
C LEU A 187 8.58 2.55 -9.60
N VAL A 188 9.26 3.29 -8.76
CA VAL A 188 9.05 3.29 -7.30
C VAL A 188 8.20 4.50 -6.91
N GLY A 189 7.14 4.27 -6.14
CA GLY A 189 6.29 5.31 -5.54
C GLY A 189 6.77 5.67 -4.13
N VAL A 190 5.89 5.52 -3.14
CA VAL A 190 6.15 5.82 -1.72
C VAL A 190 6.39 4.56 -0.87
N GLN A 191 6.79 3.44 -1.49
CA GLN A 191 6.97 2.16 -0.78
C GLN A 191 7.98 2.29 0.37
N LYS A 192 9.11 2.98 0.12
CA LYS A 192 10.12 3.21 1.15
C LYS A 192 9.55 4.01 2.33
N GLU A 193 8.87 5.08 2.04
CA GLU A 193 8.26 5.94 3.05
C GLU A 193 7.17 5.21 3.84
N ALA A 194 6.36 4.37 3.16
CA ALA A 194 5.34 3.56 3.80
C ALA A 194 5.94 2.55 4.80
N VAL A 195 7.00 1.83 4.39
CA VAL A 195 7.73 0.90 5.27
C VAL A 195 8.33 1.61 6.47
N LEU A 196 8.98 2.77 6.25
CA LEU A 196 9.61 3.54 7.32
C LEU A 196 8.61 4.25 8.25
N ALA A 197 7.39 4.51 7.78
CA ALA A 197 6.33 5.15 8.55
C ALA A 197 5.52 4.16 9.39
N ALA A 198 5.49 2.89 8.99
CA ALA A 198 4.65 1.87 9.62
C ALA A 198 5.29 1.28 10.88
N ASP A 199 4.45 0.77 11.78
CA ASP A 199 4.91 0.05 12.97
C ASP A 199 5.51 -1.32 12.61
N ARG A 200 4.98 -1.96 11.55
CA ARG A 200 5.43 -3.25 11.01
C ARG A 200 5.41 -3.24 9.49
N ALA A 201 6.30 -4.03 8.89
CA ALA A 201 6.34 -4.18 7.44
C ALA A 201 6.41 -5.65 7.02
N LEU A 202 5.49 -6.07 6.16
CA LEU A 202 5.53 -7.32 5.41
C LEU A 202 6.03 -7.02 3.99
N VAL A 203 7.11 -7.70 3.60
CA VAL A 203 7.63 -7.57 2.24
C VAL A 203 7.51 -8.92 1.54
N THR A 204 6.77 -8.96 0.42
CA THR A 204 6.83 -10.08 -0.51
C THR A 204 7.93 -9.83 -1.53
N VAL A 205 8.67 -10.87 -1.91
CA VAL A 205 9.79 -10.76 -2.86
C VAL A 205 9.70 -11.82 -3.94
N GLU A 206 10.28 -11.52 -5.11
CA GLU A 206 10.42 -12.51 -6.18
C GLU A 206 11.42 -13.60 -5.79
N GLU A 207 12.53 -13.23 -5.13
CA GLU A 207 13.55 -14.17 -4.68
C GLU A 207 14.36 -13.67 -3.49
N VAL A 208 15.03 -14.61 -2.81
CA VAL A 208 16.08 -14.33 -1.83
C VAL A 208 17.43 -14.69 -2.44
N VAL A 209 18.38 -13.75 -2.40
CA VAL A 209 19.73 -13.88 -2.92
C VAL A 209 20.76 -13.92 -1.78
N ASP A 210 21.97 -14.37 -2.06
CA ASP A 210 23.04 -14.39 -1.06
C ASP A 210 23.45 -12.97 -0.65
N GLU A 211 23.62 -12.07 -1.62
CA GLU A 211 23.99 -10.68 -1.43
C GLU A 211 23.28 -9.80 -2.46
N LEU A 212 22.81 -8.63 -2.02
CA LEU A 212 22.21 -7.66 -2.93
C LEU A 212 23.29 -6.96 -3.75
N GLU A 213 23.06 -6.88 -5.05
CA GLU A 213 23.90 -6.09 -5.97
C GLU A 213 23.19 -4.77 -6.31
N PRO A 214 23.46 -3.67 -5.58
CA PRO A 214 22.82 -2.39 -5.84
C PRO A 214 23.08 -1.91 -7.26
N ARG A 215 22.04 -1.45 -7.91
CA ARG A 215 22.06 -0.94 -9.28
C ARG A 215 21.55 0.51 -9.33
N PRO A 216 21.88 1.27 -10.37
CA PRO A 216 21.38 2.63 -10.50
C PRO A 216 19.88 2.72 -10.34
N GLY A 217 19.41 3.60 -9.44
CA GLY A 217 17.99 3.80 -9.16
C GLY A 217 17.34 2.75 -8.26
N SER A 218 18.11 1.77 -7.72
CA SER A 218 17.59 0.87 -6.70
C SER A 218 17.51 1.54 -5.33
N ILE A 219 16.53 1.10 -4.54
CA ILE A 219 16.37 1.44 -3.13
C ILE A 219 16.64 0.17 -2.32
N VAL A 220 17.45 0.28 -1.28
CA VAL A 220 17.65 -0.79 -0.30
C VAL A 220 16.98 -0.40 1.00
N LEU A 221 16.07 -1.24 1.46
CA LEU A 221 15.45 -1.17 2.79
C LEU A 221 16.26 -2.03 3.74
N PRO A 222 16.84 -1.45 4.81
CA PRO A 222 17.59 -2.22 5.79
C PRO A 222 16.71 -3.23 6.52
N ALA A 223 17.26 -4.38 6.87
CA ALA A 223 16.58 -5.49 7.55
C ALA A 223 15.78 -5.04 8.79
N TRP A 224 16.27 -4.09 9.55
CA TRP A 224 15.61 -3.60 10.77
C TRP A 224 14.28 -2.87 10.50
N THR A 225 13.98 -2.51 9.25
CA THR A 225 12.70 -1.91 8.85
C THR A 225 11.64 -2.95 8.48
N VAL A 226 12.04 -4.22 8.36
CA VAL A 226 11.20 -5.32 7.85
C VAL A 226 10.83 -6.25 8.99
N SER A 227 9.54 -6.59 9.14
CA SER A 227 9.05 -7.49 10.18
C SER A 227 8.97 -8.95 9.74
N ALA A 228 8.71 -9.18 8.46
CA ALA A 228 8.76 -10.49 7.82
C ALA A 228 8.93 -10.36 6.31
N ILE A 229 9.54 -11.38 5.71
CA ILE A 229 9.68 -11.55 4.27
C ILE A 229 8.90 -12.80 3.85
N ALA A 230 8.20 -12.74 2.71
CA ALA A 230 7.62 -13.91 2.08
C ALA A 230 8.11 -14.00 0.63
N VAL A 231 8.63 -15.16 0.24
CA VAL A 231 9.04 -15.40 -1.15
C VAL A 231 7.81 -15.77 -1.96
N VAL A 232 7.42 -14.90 -2.89
CA VAL A 232 6.22 -15.04 -3.70
C VAL A 232 6.54 -14.62 -5.13
N PRO A 233 7.18 -15.48 -5.94
CA PRO A 233 7.45 -15.17 -7.34
C PRO A 233 6.15 -14.85 -8.08
N GLY A 234 6.15 -13.73 -8.83
CA GLY A 234 4.94 -13.23 -9.49
C GLY A 234 3.93 -12.59 -8.54
N GLY A 235 4.28 -12.32 -7.28
CA GLY A 235 3.35 -11.77 -6.27
C GLY A 235 2.79 -10.39 -6.58
N ALA A 236 3.33 -9.71 -7.59
CA ALA A 236 2.80 -8.46 -8.11
C ALA A 236 1.76 -8.65 -9.24
N HIS A 237 1.58 -9.87 -9.79
CA HIS A 237 0.63 -10.09 -10.88
C HIS A 237 -0.82 -9.69 -10.48
N PRO A 238 -1.58 -9.02 -11.36
CA PRO A 238 -1.39 -8.63 -12.76
C PRO A 238 -0.57 -7.34 -12.98
N SER A 239 -0.09 -6.69 -11.93
CA SER A 239 0.96 -5.69 -12.04
C SER A 239 2.26 -6.35 -12.49
N TYR A 240 3.41 -5.73 -12.30
CA TYR A 240 4.67 -6.32 -12.72
C TYR A 240 5.81 -6.02 -11.75
N ALA A 241 6.85 -6.84 -11.83
CA ALA A 241 8.12 -6.61 -11.19
C ALA A 241 9.20 -6.47 -12.27
N ALA A 242 9.81 -5.27 -12.40
CA ALA A 242 10.78 -4.99 -13.46
C ALA A 242 11.96 -5.97 -13.40
N GLY A 243 12.23 -6.66 -14.52
CA GLY A 243 13.24 -7.71 -14.63
C GLY A 243 12.75 -9.12 -14.35
N TYR A 244 11.51 -9.30 -13.83
CA TYR A 244 10.90 -10.60 -13.53
C TYR A 244 9.62 -10.86 -14.32
N SER A 245 8.76 -9.87 -14.42
CA SER A 245 7.47 -10.02 -15.09
C SER A 245 7.06 -8.77 -15.85
N THR A 246 6.04 -8.91 -16.69
CA THR A 246 5.41 -7.83 -17.44
C THR A 246 3.97 -7.64 -16.96
N ARG A 247 3.45 -6.42 -17.12
CA ARG A 247 2.07 -6.10 -16.75
C ARG A 247 1.08 -6.83 -17.66
N ASP A 248 0.09 -7.44 -17.06
CA ASP A 248 -1.06 -8.04 -17.76
C ASP A 248 -2.13 -6.98 -18.07
N ASN A 249 -1.99 -6.31 -19.20
CA ASN A 249 -2.95 -5.28 -19.60
C ASN A 249 -4.34 -5.85 -19.92
N ASP A 250 -4.41 -7.09 -20.40
CA ASP A 250 -5.68 -7.74 -20.74
C ASP A 250 -6.52 -7.97 -19.49
N PHE A 251 -5.88 -8.36 -18.39
CA PHE A 251 -6.53 -8.44 -17.09
C PHE A 251 -7.13 -7.08 -16.65
N TYR A 252 -6.38 -5.98 -16.76
CA TYR A 252 -6.88 -4.67 -16.37
C TYR A 252 -8.08 -4.23 -17.20
N VAL A 253 -8.11 -4.59 -18.49
CA VAL A 253 -9.26 -4.35 -19.36
C VAL A 253 -10.44 -5.25 -18.97
N ALA A 254 -10.20 -6.54 -18.75
CA ALA A 254 -11.25 -7.48 -18.34
C ALA A 254 -11.86 -7.13 -16.98
N TRP A 255 -11.05 -6.57 -16.06
CA TRP A 255 -11.52 -6.16 -14.73
C TRP A 255 -12.64 -5.13 -14.77
N ASP A 256 -12.64 -4.22 -15.74
CA ASP A 256 -13.74 -3.25 -15.89
C ASP A 256 -15.09 -3.95 -16.06
N GLU A 257 -15.15 -5.01 -16.86
CA GLU A 257 -16.36 -5.79 -17.07
C GLU A 257 -16.69 -6.72 -15.87
N ILE A 258 -15.67 -7.34 -15.26
CA ILE A 258 -15.82 -8.24 -14.11
C ILE A 258 -16.37 -7.44 -12.92
N SER A 259 -15.74 -6.32 -12.60
CA SER A 259 -16.07 -5.55 -11.41
C SER A 259 -17.35 -4.73 -11.53
N ARG A 260 -17.86 -4.49 -12.75
CA ARG A 260 -19.09 -3.72 -12.98
C ARG A 260 -20.32 -4.38 -12.40
N ASP A 261 -20.38 -5.70 -12.45
CA ASP A 261 -21.48 -6.50 -11.93
C ASP A 261 -21.09 -7.20 -10.62
N ARG A 262 -21.98 -7.14 -9.60
CA ARG A 262 -21.71 -7.71 -8.27
C ARG A 262 -21.61 -9.23 -8.26
N GLU A 263 -22.39 -9.93 -9.09
CA GLU A 263 -22.39 -11.39 -9.15
C GLU A 263 -21.16 -11.90 -9.88
N ARG A 264 -20.79 -11.27 -11.01
CA ARG A 264 -19.54 -11.56 -11.71
C ARG A 264 -18.31 -11.32 -10.85
N PHE A 265 -18.31 -10.20 -10.12
CA PHE A 265 -17.24 -9.89 -9.16
C PHE A 265 -17.10 -11.00 -8.11
N ARG A 266 -18.23 -11.42 -7.49
CA ARG A 266 -18.19 -12.48 -6.47
C ARG A 266 -17.73 -13.81 -7.04
N ALA A 267 -18.22 -14.21 -8.20
CA ALA A 267 -17.80 -15.43 -8.85
C ALA A 267 -16.30 -15.43 -9.18
N TRP A 268 -15.79 -14.28 -9.64
CA TRP A 268 -14.35 -14.13 -9.89
C TRP A 268 -13.52 -14.22 -8.61
N ILE A 269 -13.93 -13.55 -7.53
CA ILE A 269 -13.24 -13.65 -6.23
C ILE A 269 -13.22 -15.09 -5.72
N GLU A 270 -14.33 -15.79 -5.84
CA GLU A 270 -14.42 -17.19 -5.41
C GLU A 270 -13.46 -18.08 -6.20
N SER A 271 -13.48 -18.02 -7.54
CA SER A 271 -12.63 -18.85 -8.39
C SER A 271 -11.15 -18.50 -8.37
N GLU A 272 -10.81 -17.20 -8.37
CA GLU A 272 -9.44 -16.75 -8.60
C GLU A 272 -8.70 -16.33 -7.31
N VAL A 273 -9.43 -16.15 -6.22
CA VAL A 273 -8.83 -15.71 -4.97
C VAL A 273 -9.04 -16.72 -3.84
N LEU A 274 -10.25 -17.22 -3.65
CA LEU A 274 -10.56 -18.09 -2.50
C LEU A 274 -10.23 -19.56 -2.77
N ASP A 275 -10.43 -20.05 -4.00
CA ASP A 275 -10.19 -21.44 -4.40
C ASP A 275 -8.78 -21.66 -5.02
N ALA A 276 -7.98 -20.60 -5.17
CA ALA A 276 -6.67 -20.62 -5.82
C ALA A 276 -5.51 -21.10 -4.94
#